data_ec0645a9b8d613cf55f5b5cead58eff5
#
_entry.id   ec0645a9b8d613cf55f5b5cead58eff5
#
_cell.length_a   1.000
_cell.length_b   1.000
_cell.length_c   1.000
_cell.angle_alpha   90.00
_cell.angle_beta   90.00
_cell.angle_gamma   90.00
#
_symmetry.space_group_name_H-M   'P 1'
#
loop_
_entity.id
_entity.type
_entity.pdbx_description
1 polymer ?
#
loop_
_entity_poly.entity_id
_entity_poly.type
_entity_poly.pdbx_seq_one_letter_code
_entity_poly.pdbx_strand_id
1 'polypeptide(L)'
;MKVNLIKRSDGLLEPYDSKAVEIIDGLAYRPYEFSVDEVRGLSQNALSHVFYNQVDKQLCTEIGSTKRMCKLHYGVPILRGEDEGFRNLYDKAFKNILSYEEKLKAMDYLPVTRLMNKEQMSRYLEAIQVHYAEMGIILE
;
A
#
# COMPACT_ATOMS: atom_id res chain seq x y z
N MET A 1 10.42 13.53 -15.44
CA MET A 1 11.27 12.50 -14.82
C MET A 1 11.10 12.57 -13.31
N LYS A 2 10.92 11.44 -12.64
CA LYS A 2 10.80 11.36 -11.18
C LYS A 2 11.94 10.54 -10.60
N VAL A 3 12.50 11.02 -9.50
CA VAL A 3 13.58 10.34 -8.77
C VAL A 3 13.16 10.19 -7.33
N ASN A 4 13.25 8.98 -6.81
CA ASN A 4 12.94 8.70 -5.41
C ASN A 4 14.17 8.91 -4.54
N LEU A 5 14.04 9.78 -3.55
CA LEU A 5 15.09 10.09 -2.59
C LEU A 5 14.61 9.83 -1.18
N ILE A 6 15.53 9.47 -0.30
CA ILE A 6 15.27 9.33 1.13
C ILE A 6 16.09 10.36 1.91
N LYS A 7 15.47 10.96 2.92
CA LYS A 7 16.16 11.86 3.82
C LYS A 7 16.85 11.06 4.93
N ARG A 8 18.14 11.25 5.07
CA ARG A 8 18.94 10.62 6.13
C ARG A 8 18.78 11.36 7.46
N SER A 9 19.18 10.71 8.53
CA SER A 9 19.18 11.31 9.88
C SER A 9 20.09 12.54 9.99
N ASP A 10 21.14 12.61 9.18
CA ASP A 10 22.05 13.77 9.11
C ASP A 10 21.50 14.94 8.27
N GLY A 11 20.32 14.80 7.72
CA GLY A 11 19.65 15.82 6.91
C GLY A 11 19.97 15.76 5.42
N LEU A 12 20.87 14.90 4.98
CA LEU A 12 21.19 14.73 3.57
C LEU A 12 20.17 13.86 2.86
N LEU A 13 20.03 14.07 1.56
CA LEU A 13 19.21 13.23 0.69
C LEU A 13 20.10 12.21 -0.01
N GLU A 14 19.61 10.98 -0.12
CA GLU A 14 20.29 9.93 -0.87
C GLU A 14 19.31 9.21 -1.80
N PRO A 15 19.79 8.56 -2.87
CA PRO A 15 18.95 7.76 -3.73
C PRO A 15 18.26 6.64 -2.95
N TYR A 16 16.97 6.47 -3.18
CA TYR A 16 16.17 5.44 -2.49
C TYR A 16 16.34 4.05 -3.11
N ASP A 17 16.52 3.99 -4.43
CA ASP A 17 16.59 2.74 -5.18
C ASP A 17 17.67 2.81 -6.29
N SER A 18 17.96 1.67 -6.92
CA SER A 18 18.95 1.58 -7.99
C SER A 18 18.63 2.45 -9.21
N LYS A 19 17.34 2.62 -9.50
CA LYS A 19 16.90 3.50 -10.59
C LYS A 19 17.22 4.97 -10.29
N ALA A 20 17.03 5.39 -9.04
CA ALA A 20 17.40 6.73 -8.62
C ALA A 20 18.90 6.98 -8.73
N VAL A 21 19.72 5.98 -8.36
CA VAL A 21 21.18 6.05 -8.52
C VAL A 21 21.55 6.25 -9.99
N GLU A 22 21.00 5.45 -10.90
CA GLU A 22 21.29 5.57 -12.34
C GLU A 22 20.91 6.94 -12.89
N ILE A 23 19.74 7.47 -12.49
CA ILE A 23 19.29 8.81 -12.93
C ILE A 23 20.23 9.89 -12.44
N ILE A 24 20.59 9.86 -11.15
CA ILE A 24 21.47 10.88 -10.54
C ILE A 24 22.86 10.82 -11.15
N ASP A 25 23.44 9.65 -11.32
CA ASP A 25 24.75 9.47 -11.92
C ASP A 25 24.82 9.94 -13.38
N GLY A 26 23.68 9.88 -14.08
CA GLY A 26 23.57 10.36 -15.44
C GLY A 26 23.40 11.88 -15.58
N LEU A 27 23.18 12.62 -14.47
CA LEU A 27 23.01 14.06 -14.51
C LEU A 27 24.36 14.80 -14.72
N ALA A 28 24.32 15.82 -15.57
CA ALA A 28 25.48 16.70 -15.74
C ALA A 28 25.73 17.53 -14.47
N TYR A 29 26.99 17.91 -14.22
CA TYR A 29 27.36 18.75 -13.09
C TYR A 29 26.90 20.21 -13.32
N ARG A 30 25.70 20.51 -12.83
CA ARG A 30 25.07 21.84 -12.89
C ARG A 30 23.96 21.92 -11.85
N PRO A 31 23.49 23.14 -11.52
CA PRO A 31 22.35 23.31 -10.63
C PRO A 31 21.06 22.70 -11.22
N TYR A 32 20.27 22.06 -10.37
CA TYR A 32 18.95 21.53 -10.69
C TYR A 32 17.93 22.00 -9.68
N GLU A 33 16.73 22.24 -10.14
CA GLU A 33 15.59 22.55 -9.27
C GLU A 33 14.75 21.29 -9.10
N PHE A 34 14.41 20.97 -7.87
CA PHE A 34 13.58 19.82 -7.53
C PHE A 34 12.31 20.28 -6.82
N SER A 35 11.16 19.72 -7.21
CA SER A 35 9.94 19.79 -6.41
C SER A 35 9.88 18.56 -5.51
N VAL A 36 9.48 18.78 -4.25
CA VAL A 36 9.38 17.68 -3.27
C VAL A 36 7.92 17.31 -3.12
N ASP A 37 7.58 16.13 -3.63
CA ASP A 37 6.30 15.48 -3.37
C ASP A 37 6.54 14.34 -2.38
N GLU A 38 5.73 14.27 -1.33
CA GLU A 38 5.82 13.16 -0.40
C GLU A 38 5.36 11.88 -1.11
N VAL A 39 6.30 10.94 -1.29
CA VAL A 39 5.96 9.64 -1.88
C VAL A 39 5.26 8.81 -0.81
N ARG A 40 4.00 8.50 -1.05
CA ARG A 40 3.29 7.62 -0.14
C ARG A 40 4.05 6.32 0.04
N GLY A 41 4.56 6.13 1.22
CA GLY A 41 5.07 4.91 1.80
C GLY A 41 5.53 3.79 0.88
N LEU A 42 6.59 3.99 0.09
CA LEU A 42 7.22 2.85 -0.59
C LEU A 42 7.54 1.74 0.42
N SER A 43 8.05 2.13 1.61
CA SER A 43 8.30 1.21 2.72
C SER A 43 7.01 0.62 3.29
N GLN A 44 5.94 1.39 3.37
CA GLN A 44 4.64 0.90 3.84
C GLN A 44 4.03 -0.11 2.86
N ASN A 45 4.13 0.14 1.58
CA ASN A 45 3.65 -0.80 0.57
C ASN A 45 4.44 -2.11 0.62
N ALA A 46 5.76 -2.05 0.73
CA ALA A 46 6.60 -3.23 0.91
C ALA A 46 6.24 -3.99 2.18
N LEU A 47 6.00 -3.29 3.29
CA LEU A 47 5.60 -3.88 4.57
C LEU A 47 4.26 -4.60 4.46
N SER A 48 3.30 -4.05 3.74
CA SER A 48 2.01 -4.71 3.52
C SER A 48 2.18 -6.08 2.84
N HIS A 49 3.04 -6.16 1.84
CA HIS A 49 3.33 -7.43 1.16
C HIS A 49 4.04 -8.43 2.07
N VAL A 50 4.94 -7.98 2.93
CA VAL A 50 5.58 -8.82 3.95
C VAL A 50 4.50 -9.41 4.88
N PHE A 51 3.58 -8.60 5.36
CA PHE A 51 2.49 -9.04 6.21
C PHE A 51 1.59 -10.08 5.52
N TYR A 52 1.19 -9.82 4.28
CA TYR A 52 0.37 -10.79 3.52
C TYR A 52 1.06 -12.14 3.40
N ASN A 53 2.33 -12.14 3.09
CA ASN A 53 3.10 -13.37 2.91
C ASN A 53 3.28 -14.12 4.23
N GLN A 54 3.52 -13.41 5.33
CA GLN A 54 3.62 -14.02 6.66
C GLN A 54 2.33 -14.71 7.06
N VAL A 55 1.18 -14.08 6.84
CA VAL A 55 -0.12 -14.64 7.16
C VAL A 55 -0.45 -15.84 6.27
N ASP A 56 -0.26 -15.70 4.96
CA ASP A 56 -0.52 -16.81 4.02
C ASP A 56 0.30 -18.05 4.40
N LYS A 57 1.55 -17.85 4.77
CA LYS A 57 2.44 -18.94 5.19
C LYS A 57 1.97 -19.58 6.49
N GLN A 58 1.60 -18.82 7.50
CA GLN A 58 1.17 -19.34 8.80
C GLN A 58 -0.18 -20.02 8.74
N LEU A 59 -1.10 -19.51 7.92
CA LEU A 59 -2.43 -20.11 7.75
C LEU A 59 -2.48 -21.17 6.65
N CYS A 60 -1.36 -21.41 5.96
CA CYS A 60 -1.28 -22.36 4.85
C CYS A 60 -2.31 -22.05 3.74
N THR A 61 -2.57 -20.78 3.49
CA THR A 61 -3.48 -20.33 2.44
C THR A 61 -2.75 -20.07 1.14
N GLU A 62 -3.50 -19.98 0.03
CA GLU A 62 -2.91 -19.62 -1.27
C GLU A 62 -2.27 -18.25 -1.23
N ILE A 63 -1.19 -18.09 -1.98
CA ILE A 63 -0.53 -16.79 -2.16
C ILE A 63 -1.54 -15.79 -2.71
N GLY A 64 -1.66 -14.64 -2.05
CA GLY A 64 -2.61 -13.59 -2.42
C GLY A 64 -3.96 -13.67 -1.70
N SER A 65 -4.26 -14.74 -1.00
CA SER A 65 -5.50 -14.90 -0.24
C SER A 65 -5.63 -13.84 0.87
N THR A 66 -4.58 -13.65 1.66
CA THR A 66 -4.55 -12.64 2.73
C THR A 66 -4.66 -11.22 2.16
N LYS A 67 -4.00 -10.94 1.05
CA LYS A 67 -4.09 -9.64 0.38
C LYS A 67 -5.51 -9.30 -0.02
N ARG A 68 -6.22 -10.23 -0.63
CA ARG A 68 -7.63 -10.06 -1.02
C ARG A 68 -8.50 -9.75 0.17
N MET A 69 -8.36 -10.53 1.22
CA MET A 69 -9.15 -10.38 2.44
C MET A 69 -8.88 -9.04 3.13
N CYS A 70 -7.62 -8.66 3.27
CA CYS A 70 -7.25 -7.38 3.89
C CYS A 70 -7.74 -6.18 3.08
N LYS A 71 -7.62 -6.22 1.76
CA LYS A 71 -8.12 -5.15 0.89
C LYS A 71 -9.63 -4.99 1.04
N LEU A 72 -10.37 -6.09 1.05
CA LEU A 72 -11.83 -6.05 1.14
C LEU A 72 -12.32 -5.62 2.54
N HIS A 73 -11.75 -6.18 3.60
CA HIS A 73 -12.22 -5.97 4.97
C HIS A 73 -11.68 -4.72 5.65
N TYR A 74 -10.48 -4.28 5.29
CA TYR A 74 -9.81 -3.14 5.93
C TYR A 74 -9.53 -1.98 4.98
N GLY A 75 -9.14 -2.28 3.75
CA GLY A 75 -8.82 -1.26 2.76
C GLY A 75 -10.06 -0.55 2.22
N VAL A 76 -11.03 -1.29 1.75
CA VAL A 76 -12.29 -0.75 1.21
C VAL A 76 -13.02 0.12 2.23
N PRO A 77 -13.19 -0.30 3.51
CA PRO A 77 -13.87 0.56 4.48
C PRO A 77 -13.17 1.91 4.72
N ILE A 78 -11.86 1.95 4.72
CA ILE A 78 -11.11 3.20 4.88
C ILE A 78 -11.39 4.14 3.71
N LEU A 79 -11.29 3.65 2.48
CA LEU A 79 -11.56 4.48 1.29
C LEU A 79 -13.02 4.89 1.19
N ARG A 80 -13.95 4.00 1.50
CA ARG A 80 -15.38 4.34 1.50
C ARG A 80 -15.72 5.40 2.53
N GLY A 81 -15.03 5.42 3.65
CA GLY A 81 -15.25 6.41 4.71
C GLY A 81 -14.72 7.80 4.37
N GLU A 82 -13.67 7.90 3.55
CA GLU A 82 -12.94 9.15 3.34
C GLU A 82 -12.90 9.64 1.90
N ASP A 83 -13.15 8.78 0.93
CA ASP A 83 -13.14 9.12 -0.50
C ASP A 83 -14.55 8.96 -1.07
N GLU A 84 -15.23 10.08 -1.29
CA GLU A 84 -16.59 10.08 -1.80
C GLU A 84 -16.69 9.49 -3.20
N GLY A 85 -15.75 9.78 -4.07
CA GLY A 85 -15.71 9.22 -5.41
C GLY A 85 -15.57 7.71 -5.41
N PHE A 86 -14.68 7.19 -4.57
CA PHE A 86 -14.52 5.75 -4.39
C PHE A 86 -15.78 5.11 -3.83
N ARG A 87 -16.36 5.71 -2.79
CA ARG A 87 -17.59 5.20 -2.17
C ARG A 87 -18.73 5.09 -3.18
N ASN A 88 -18.96 6.14 -3.96
CA ASN A 88 -20.03 6.16 -4.95
C ASN A 88 -19.84 5.08 -6.02
N LEU A 89 -18.63 4.95 -6.54
CA LEU A 89 -18.32 3.94 -7.54
C LEU A 89 -18.41 2.52 -6.97
N TYR A 90 -17.85 2.30 -5.80
CA TYR A 90 -17.87 0.99 -5.16
C TYR A 90 -19.31 0.54 -4.80
N ASP A 91 -20.08 1.43 -4.19
CA ASP A 91 -21.45 1.12 -3.78
C ASP A 91 -22.34 0.84 -4.99
N LYS A 92 -22.13 1.52 -6.09
CA LYS A 92 -22.87 1.31 -7.33
C LYS A 92 -22.50 0.02 -8.05
N ALA A 93 -21.21 -0.29 -8.15
CA ALA A 93 -20.70 -1.36 -8.99
C ALA A 93 -20.47 -2.70 -8.24
N PHE A 94 -20.20 -2.65 -6.93
CA PHE A 94 -19.75 -3.83 -6.18
C PHE A 94 -20.66 -4.19 -5.00
N LYS A 95 -21.06 -3.22 -4.19
CA LYS A 95 -21.62 -3.46 -2.86
C LYS A 95 -22.82 -4.42 -2.85
N ASN A 96 -23.79 -4.19 -3.72
CA ASN A 96 -25.03 -4.96 -3.76
C ASN A 96 -25.15 -5.86 -4.99
N ILE A 97 -24.14 -5.89 -5.85
CA ILE A 97 -24.18 -6.60 -7.14
C ILE A 97 -23.34 -7.87 -7.06
N LEU A 98 -22.16 -7.79 -6.46
CA LEU A 98 -21.23 -8.91 -6.37
C LEU A 98 -21.45 -9.70 -5.09
N SER A 99 -21.31 -11.03 -5.19
CA SER A 99 -21.23 -11.91 -4.03
C SER A 99 -19.91 -11.67 -3.27
N TYR A 100 -19.81 -12.21 -2.06
CA TYR A 100 -18.58 -12.12 -1.26
C TYR A 100 -17.37 -12.70 -2.01
N GLU A 101 -17.53 -13.87 -2.63
CA GLU A 101 -16.46 -14.50 -3.42
C GLU A 101 -16.06 -13.66 -4.62
N GLU A 102 -17.03 -13.07 -5.31
CA GLU A 102 -16.76 -12.18 -6.42
C GLU A 102 -16.03 -10.90 -5.98
N LYS A 103 -16.39 -10.35 -4.82
CA LYS A 103 -15.70 -9.19 -4.23
C LYS A 103 -14.24 -9.52 -3.89
N LEU A 104 -13.98 -10.68 -3.31
CA LEU A 104 -12.61 -11.13 -3.03
C LEU A 104 -11.77 -11.21 -4.31
N LYS A 105 -12.31 -11.81 -5.36
CA LYS A 105 -11.61 -11.88 -6.65
C LYS A 105 -11.38 -10.50 -7.28
N ALA A 106 -12.36 -9.60 -7.14
CA ALA A 106 -12.25 -8.24 -7.65
C ALA A 106 -11.11 -7.46 -6.99
N MET A 107 -10.71 -7.83 -5.76
CA MET A 107 -9.60 -7.19 -5.07
C MET A 107 -8.24 -7.37 -5.78
N ASP A 108 -8.08 -8.37 -6.64
CA ASP A 108 -6.88 -8.53 -7.44
C ASP A 108 -6.71 -7.39 -8.47
N TYR A 109 -7.81 -6.78 -8.87
CA TYR A 109 -7.83 -5.75 -9.91
C TYR A 109 -8.06 -4.35 -9.37
N LEU A 110 -8.69 -4.23 -8.21
CA LEU A 110 -9.03 -2.94 -7.63
C LEU A 110 -7.80 -2.35 -6.92
N PRO A 111 -7.36 -1.13 -7.29
CA PRO A 111 -6.12 -0.55 -6.74
C PRO A 111 -6.34 0.10 -5.37
N VAL A 112 -6.86 -0.64 -4.39
CA VAL A 112 -7.26 -0.12 -3.07
C VAL A 112 -6.11 0.57 -2.36
N THR A 113 -4.97 -0.11 -2.21
CA THR A 113 -3.83 0.47 -1.49
C THR A 113 -3.15 1.59 -2.26
N ARG A 114 -3.20 1.55 -3.59
CA ARG A 114 -2.65 2.61 -4.43
C ARG A 114 -3.40 3.94 -4.27
N LEU A 115 -4.69 3.89 -3.99
CA LEU A 115 -5.52 5.07 -3.79
C LEU A 115 -5.38 5.68 -2.40
N MET A 116 -4.75 4.98 -1.47
CA MET A 116 -4.55 5.47 -0.11
C MET A 116 -3.41 6.48 -0.02
N ASN A 117 -3.59 7.50 0.83
CA ASN A 117 -2.50 8.35 1.26
C ASN A 117 -1.71 7.65 2.39
N LYS A 118 -0.64 8.30 2.87
CA LYS A 118 0.24 7.76 3.90
C LYS A 118 -0.48 7.46 5.22
N GLU A 119 -1.36 8.36 5.67
CA GLU A 119 -2.13 8.19 6.90
C GLU A 119 -3.11 7.04 6.80
N GLN A 120 -3.83 6.95 5.68
CA GLN A 120 -4.75 5.84 5.41
C GLN A 120 -4.01 4.51 5.36
N MET A 121 -2.85 4.47 4.74
CA MET A 121 -2.03 3.27 4.68
C MET A 121 -1.52 2.85 6.05
N SER A 122 -1.16 3.81 6.91
CA SER A 122 -0.78 3.52 8.30
C SER A 122 -1.92 2.87 9.08
N ARG A 123 -3.12 3.39 8.95
CA ARG A 123 -4.31 2.81 9.58
C ARG A 123 -4.66 1.43 9.03
N TYR A 124 -4.47 1.24 7.75
CA TYR A 124 -4.68 -0.05 7.10
C TYR A 124 -3.72 -1.11 7.65
N LEU A 125 -2.42 -0.80 7.73
CA LEU A 125 -1.42 -1.69 8.29
C LEU A 125 -1.68 -2.01 9.76
N GLU A 126 -2.07 -1.00 10.55
CA GLU A 126 -2.43 -1.18 11.96
C GLU A 126 -3.63 -2.11 12.13
N ALA A 127 -4.67 -1.94 11.32
CA ALA A 127 -5.85 -2.80 11.34
C ALA A 127 -5.50 -4.26 11.04
N ILE A 128 -4.60 -4.50 10.09
CA ILE A 128 -4.11 -5.84 9.76
C ILE A 128 -3.36 -6.44 10.95
N GLN A 129 -2.45 -5.68 11.55
CA GLN A 129 -1.67 -6.14 12.71
C GLN A 129 -2.58 -6.51 13.88
N VAL A 130 -3.55 -5.66 14.20
CA VAL A 130 -4.51 -5.90 15.29
C VAL A 130 -5.34 -7.15 15.03
N HIS A 131 -5.89 -7.28 13.82
CA HIS A 131 -6.71 -8.43 13.46
C HIS A 131 -5.96 -9.77 13.64
N TYR A 132 -4.75 -9.85 13.09
CA TYR A 132 -3.97 -11.09 13.15
C TYR A 132 -3.33 -11.34 14.51
N ALA A 133 -3.04 -10.29 15.27
CA ALA A 133 -2.58 -10.44 16.67
C ALA A 133 -3.65 -11.13 17.53
N GLU A 134 -4.93 -10.84 17.30
CA GLU A 134 -6.04 -11.51 17.98
C GLU A 134 -6.10 -13.00 17.65
N MET A 135 -5.57 -13.40 16.50
CA MET A 135 -5.45 -14.81 16.09
C MET A 135 -4.12 -15.46 16.54
N GLY A 136 -3.29 -14.73 17.29
CA GLY A 136 -1.98 -15.20 17.74
C GLY A 136 -0.85 -15.04 16.72
N ILE A 137 -1.08 -14.31 15.63
CA ILE A 137 -0.08 -14.05 14.59
C ILE A 137 0.49 -12.65 14.79
N ILE A 138 1.77 -12.58 15.16
CA ILE A 138 2.47 -11.31 15.34
C ILE A 138 3.19 -10.96 14.04
N LEU A 139 2.81 -9.81 13.47
CA LEU A 139 3.38 -9.31 12.22
C LEU A 139 4.46 -8.27 12.51
N GLU A 140 5.63 -8.49 11.95
CA GLU A 140 6.79 -7.61 12.12
C GLU A 140 7.40 -7.23 10.77
#